data_5182a847c11639918704a3360718af3c
#
_entry.id   5182a847c11639918704a3360718af3c
#
_cell.length_a   1.000
_cell.length_b   1.000
_cell.length_c   1.000
_cell.angle_alpha   90.00
_cell.angle_beta   90.00
_cell.angle_gamma   90.00
#
_symmetry.space_group_name_H-M   'P 1'
#
loop_
_entity.id
_entity.type
_entity.pdbx_description
1 polymer ?
#
loop_
_entity_poly.entity_id
_entity_poly.type
_entity_poly.pdbx_seq_one_letter_code
_entity_poly.pdbx_strand_id
1 'polypeptide(L)'
;MRTFLVSIWCLVFSAFAQVHAGDNLPRTNWGGVFKVPVEKIDEVDRATEKWANWIKETHPLGPDDENNLASLSITRSPPQAGYVYYVIVEIYPTPEGLMNHQKIYNETSWKAEYSPTFSDFGSKVMPYLVSGSKQRHTVHHLVPSQDH
;
A
#
# COMPACT_ATOMS: atom_id res chain seq x y z
N MET A 1 -1.00 62.74 34.45
CA MET A 1 -1.62 62.26 33.18
C MET A 1 -0.97 60.94 32.85
N ARG A 2 -1.69 59.82 33.02
CA ARG A 2 -1.20 58.46 32.69
C ARG A 2 -1.93 58.01 31.43
N THR A 3 -1.15 57.85 30.36
CA THR A 3 -1.64 57.39 29.04
C THR A 3 -1.72 55.89 29.06
N PHE A 4 -2.93 55.31 28.95
CA PHE A 4 -3.16 53.89 28.77
C PHE A 4 -2.98 53.52 27.28
N LEU A 5 -1.96 52.72 27.01
CA LEU A 5 -1.81 52.03 25.70
C LEU A 5 -2.66 50.78 25.72
N VAL A 6 -3.73 50.80 24.94
CA VAL A 6 -4.56 49.63 24.68
C VAL A 6 -3.90 48.85 23.53
N SER A 7 -3.29 47.72 23.86
CA SER A 7 -2.78 46.78 22.84
C SER A 7 -3.93 45.96 22.29
N ILE A 8 -4.27 46.23 21.03
CA ILE A 8 -5.22 45.42 20.27
C ILE A 8 -4.49 44.15 19.82
N TRP A 9 -4.81 43.04 20.46
CA TRP A 9 -4.42 41.71 19.98
C TRP A 9 -5.33 41.33 18.80
N CYS A 10 -4.81 41.40 17.58
CA CYS A 10 -5.43 40.77 16.42
C CYS A 10 -5.32 39.26 16.58
N LEU A 11 -6.42 38.61 16.98
CA LEU A 11 -6.60 37.17 16.86
C LEU A 11 -6.75 36.84 15.36
N VAL A 12 -5.65 36.43 14.76
CA VAL A 12 -5.68 35.79 13.45
C VAL A 12 -6.26 34.39 13.64
N PHE A 13 -7.55 34.24 13.43
CA PHE A 13 -8.17 32.94 13.24
C PHE A 13 -7.66 32.39 11.90
N SER A 14 -6.62 31.56 11.99
CA SER A 14 -6.26 30.67 10.89
C SER A 14 -7.40 29.68 10.72
N ALA A 15 -8.28 29.94 9.77
CA ALA A 15 -9.23 28.95 9.27
C ALA A 15 -8.39 27.82 8.64
N PHE A 16 -8.13 26.77 9.39
CA PHE A 16 -7.72 25.52 8.83
C PHE A 16 -8.88 25.06 7.94
N ALA A 17 -8.73 25.23 6.64
CA ALA A 17 -9.61 24.58 5.69
C ALA A 17 -9.51 23.09 6.00
N GLN A 18 -10.60 22.50 6.51
CA GLN A 18 -10.77 21.07 6.54
C GLN A 18 -10.79 20.62 5.10
N VAL A 19 -9.64 20.15 4.62
CA VAL A 19 -9.56 19.42 3.37
C VAL A 19 -10.45 18.20 3.58
N HIS A 20 -11.55 18.15 2.85
CA HIS A 20 -12.39 16.96 2.83
C HIS A 20 -11.51 15.80 2.37
N ALA A 21 -11.44 14.76 3.19
CA ALA A 21 -10.62 13.58 3.00
C ALA A 21 -11.14 12.67 1.88
N GLY A 22 -11.47 13.25 0.72
CA GLY A 22 -11.95 12.50 -0.44
C GLY A 22 -10.87 12.25 -1.48
N ASP A 23 -10.10 13.27 -1.87
CA ASP A 23 -9.40 13.19 -3.16
C ASP A 23 -7.90 13.47 -3.20
N ASN A 24 -7.23 13.83 -2.08
CA ASN A 24 -5.83 14.28 -2.13
C ASN A 24 -4.93 13.82 -0.97
N LEU A 25 -5.29 12.79 -0.21
CA LEU A 25 -4.36 12.24 0.76
C LEU A 25 -3.22 11.52 0.01
N PRO A 26 -1.96 11.72 0.42
CA PRO A 26 -0.83 11.02 -0.19
C PRO A 26 -1.00 9.52 0.10
N ARG A 27 -1.55 8.79 -0.87
CA ARG A 27 -1.68 7.34 -0.79
C ARG A 27 -0.29 6.73 -0.67
N THR A 28 -0.14 5.83 0.27
CA THR A 28 1.09 5.07 0.46
C THR A 28 0.98 3.77 -0.32
N ASN A 29 1.99 3.47 -1.11
CA ASN A 29 2.07 2.22 -1.86
C ASN A 29 3.16 1.34 -1.29
N TRP A 30 2.87 0.07 -1.13
CA TRP A 30 3.86 -0.96 -0.88
C TRP A 30 3.88 -1.95 -2.04
N GLY A 31 5.00 -2.66 -2.21
CA GLY A 31 5.13 -3.71 -3.21
C GLY A 31 6.45 -3.66 -3.97
N GLY A 32 6.50 -4.33 -5.10
CA GLY A 32 7.75 -4.45 -5.85
C GLY A 32 7.58 -4.87 -7.29
N VAL A 33 8.69 -4.79 -8.01
CA VAL A 33 8.86 -5.38 -9.33
C VAL A 33 9.79 -6.59 -9.18
N PHE A 34 9.39 -7.73 -9.74
CA PHE A 34 10.12 -8.98 -9.65
C PHE A 34 10.42 -9.48 -11.05
N LYS A 35 11.70 -9.75 -11.34
CA LYS A 35 12.15 -10.32 -12.61
C LYS A 35 12.27 -11.83 -12.45
N VAL A 36 11.30 -12.58 -12.96
CA VAL A 36 11.14 -14.01 -12.73
C VAL A 36 11.50 -14.79 -14.01
N PRO A 37 12.37 -15.81 -13.95
CA PRO A 37 12.59 -16.72 -15.07
C PRO A 37 11.29 -17.43 -15.47
N VAL A 38 11.08 -17.67 -16.77
CA VAL A 38 9.82 -18.26 -17.29
C VAL A 38 9.52 -19.64 -16.71
N GLU A 39 10.54 -20.43 -16.38
CA GLU A 39 10.41 -21.75 -15.76
C GLU A 39 9.96 -21.69 -14.29
N LYS A 40 9.93 -20.51 -13.69
CA LYS A 40 9.49 -20.26 -12.30
C LYS A 40 8.09 -19.67 -12.19
N ILE A 41 7.42 -19.43 -13.31
CA ILE A 41 6.10 -18.79 -13.35
C ILE A 41 5.11 -19.50 -12.42
N ASP A 42 4.96 -20.83 -12.54
CA ASP A 42 3.98 -21.60 -11.77
C ASP A 42 4.25 -21.55 -10.25
N GLU A 43 5.51 -21.49 -9.85
CA GLU A 43 5.88 -21.37 -8.43
C GLU A 43 5.51 -20.00 -7.86
N VAL A 44 5.81 -18.95 -8.65
CA VAL A 44 5.53 -17.56 -8.26
C VAL A 44 4.02 -17.26 -8.28
N ASP A 45 3.30 -17.77 -9.30
CA ASP A 45 1.83 -17.62 -9.37
C ASP A 45 1.17 -18.22 -8.13
N ARG A 46 1.52 -19.46 -7.73
CA ARG A 46 0.97 -20.07 -6.51
C ARG A 46 1.36 -19.34 -5.23
N ALA A 47 2.59 -18.82 -5.15
CA ALA A 47 3.02 -18.09 -3.96
C ALA A 47 2.32 -16.73 -3.83
N THR A 48 2.13 -16.02 -4.94
CA THR A 48 1.40 -14.74 -4.97
C THR A 48 -0.09 -14.92 -4.74
N GLU A 49 -0.70 -16.02 -5.21
CA GLU A 49 -2.08 -16.36 -4.90
C GLU A 49 -2.30 -16.58 -3.39
N LYS A 50 -1.41 -17.33 -2.73
CA LYS A 50 -1.46 -17.50 -1.28
C LYS A 50 -1.34 -16.17 -0.53
N TRP A 51 -0.45 -15.28 -1.02
CA TRP A 51 -0.30 -13.94 -0.48
C TRP A 51 -1.59 -13.13 -0.61
N ALA A 52 -2.21 -13.13 -1.79
CA ALA A 52 -3.47 -12.43 -2.04
C ALA A 52 -4.61 -12.98 -1.17
N ASN A 53 -4.69 -14.30 -0.95
CA ASN A 53 -5.68 -14.92 -0.08
C ASN A 53 -5.47 -14.51 1.39
N TRP A 54 -4.22 -14.51 1.89
CA TRP A 54 -3.92 -14.03 3.23
C TRP A 54 -4.37 -12.57 3.41
N ILE A 55 -4.07 -11.69 2.45
CA ILE A 55 -4.53 -10.29 2.48
C ILE A 55 -6.06 -10.23 2.57
N LYS A 56 -6.76 -10.99 1.70
CA LYS A 56 -8.21 -11.02 1.65
C LYS A 56 -8.86 -11.50 2.96
N GLU A 57 -8.22 -12.43 3.65
CA GLU A 57 -8.74 -13.04 4.87
C GLU A 57 -8.46 -12.22 6.13
N THR A 58 -7.40 -11.42 6.13
CA THR A 58 -6.90 -10.79 7.35
C THR A 58 -6.98 -9.28 7.36
N HIS A 59 -7.08 -8.63 6.19
CA HIS A 59 -7.09 -7.18 6.10
C HIS A 59 -8.50 -6.64 5.90
N PRO A 60 -8.85 -5.53 6.56
CA PRO A 60 -10.00 -4.75 6.14
C PRO A 60 -9.71 -4.14 4.76
N LEU A 61 -10.65 -4.28 3.84
CA LEU A 61 -10.52 -3.86 2.45
C LEU A 61 -11.51 -2.74 2.14
N GLY A 62 -11.07 -1.78 1.35
CA GLY A 62 -11.91 -0.71 0.83
C GLY A 62 -11.26 0.67 0.94
N PRO A 63 -11.75 1.65 0.17
CA PRO A 63 -11.18 2.99 0.11
C PRO A 63 -11.61 3.91 1.28
N ASP A 64 -12.63 3.50 2.05
CA ASP A 64 -13.38 4.41 2.92
C ASP A 64 -12.85 4.49 4.36
N ASP A 65 -11.86 3.66 4.72
CA ASP A 65 -11.28 3.65 6.06
C ASP A 65 -9.76 3.83 5.98
N GLU A 66 -9.24 4.74 6.79
CA GLU A 66 -7.82 5.07 6.83
C GLU A 66 -6.91 3.89 7.17
N ASN A 67 -7.44 2.90 7.91
CA ASN A 67 -6.71 1.69 8.31
C ASN A 67 -6.79 0.56 7.30
N ASN A 68 -7.52 0.74 6.21
CA ASN A 68 -7.76 -0.29 5.21
C ASN A 68 -6.63 -0.38 4.18
N LEU A 69 -6.60 -1.50 3.49
CA LEU A 69 -5.97 -1.65 2.18
C LEU A 69 -7.01 -1.27 1.10
N ALA A 70 -6.75 -0.19 0.37
CA ALA A 70 -7.65 0.26 -0.70
C ALA A 70 -7.67 -0.71 -1.89
N SER A 71 -6.48 -1.23 -2.25
CA SER A 71 -6.38 -2.23 -3.31
C SER A 71 -5.08 -3.02 -3.26
N LEU A 72 -5.13 -4.27 -3.72
CA LEU A 72 -3.99 -5.09 -4.08
C LEU A 72 -4.08 -5.41 -5.58
N SER A 73 -2.99 -5.18 -6.31
CA SER A 73 -2.83 -5.60 -7.70
C SER A 73 -1.58 -6.45 -7.86
N ILE A 74 -1.73 -7.61 -8.44
CA ILE A 74 -0.62 -8.49 -8.84
C ILE A 74 -0.75 -8.72 -10.34
N THR A 75 0.22 -8.22 -11.10
CA THR A 75 0.22 -8.32 -12.56
C THR A 75 1.48 -9.00 -13.07
N ARG A 76 1.40 -9.65 -14.23
CA ARG A 76 2.52 -10.30 -14.89
C ARG A 76 2.61 -9.86 -16.34
N SER A 77 3.82 -9.54 -16.80
CA SER A 77 4.07 -9.23 -18.22
C SER A 77 4.04 -10.48 -19.09
N PRO A 78 3.86 -10.35 -20.40
CA PRO A 78 4.23 -11.40 -21.35
C PRO A 78 5.72 -11.76 -21.22
N PRO A 79 6.13 -12.99 -21.59
CA PRO A 79 7.53 -13.40 -21.59
C PRO A 79 8.39 -12.54 -22.53
N GLN A 80 9.57 -12.12 -22.03
CA GLN A 80 10.57 -11.38 -22.78
C GLN A 80 11.97 -11.89 -22.45
N ALA A 81 12.71 -12.34 -23.45
CA ALA A 81 14.10 -12.80 -23.29
C ALA A 81 14.30 -13.85 -22.15
N GLY A 82 13.35 -14.78 -21.98
CA GLY A 82 13.41 -15.82 -20.93
C GLY A 82 12.92 -15.40 -19.56
N TYR A 83 12.34 -14.21 -19.41
CA TYR A 83 11.82 -13.67 -18.15
C TYR A 83 10.40 -13.11 -18.30
N VAL A 84 9.71 -13.05 -17.18
CA VAL A 84 8.49 -12.24 -16.98
C VAL A 84 8.71 -11.25 -15.85
N TYR A 85 7.95 -10.17 -15.83
CA TYR A 85 7.97 -9.19 -14.75
C TYR A 85 6.65 -9.25 -14.00
N TYR A 86 6.72 -9.55 -12.71
CA TYR A 86 5.59 -9.34 -11.80
C TYR A 86 5.66 -7.96 -11.21
N VAL A 87 4.52 -7.32 -11.10
CA VAL A 87 4.37 -6.06 -10.36
C VAL A 87 3.31 -6.28 -9.29
N ILE A 88 3.73 -6.20 -8.04
CA ILE A 88 2.84 -6.25 -6.87
C ILE A 88 2.69 -4.82 -6.37
N VAL A 89 1.46 -4.36 -6.21
CA VAL A 89 1.15 -3.03 -5.69
C VAL A 89 0.01 -3.15 -4.68
N GLU A 90 0.30 -2.74 -3.46
CA GLU A 90 -0.67 -2.52 -2.40
C GLU A 90 -0.83 -1.01 -2.23
N ILE A 91 -2.06 -0.53 -2.24
CA ILE A 91 -2.39 0.89 -2.10
C ILE A 91 -3.13 1.07 -0.78
N TYR A 92 -2.59 1.93 0.06
CA TYR A 92 -3.17 2.32 1.34
C TYR A 92 -3.67 3.77 1.25
N PRO A 93 -4.89 4.09 1.71
CA PRO A 93 -5.40 5.45 1.73
C PRO A 93 -4.50 6.38 2.56
N THR A 94 -3.89 5.84 3.62
CA THR A 94 -3.05 6.59 4.57
C THR A 94 -1.81 5.80 4.96
N PRO A 95 -0.80 6.43 5.57
CA PRO A 95 0.31 5.74 6.21
C PRO A 95 -0.13 4.80 7.34
N GLU A 96 -1.24 5.11 8.03
CA GLU A 96 -1.83 4.30 9.09
C GLU A 96 -2.29 2.94 8.57
N GLY A 97 -2.87 2.89 7.36
CA GLY A 97 -3.23 1.65 6.66
C GLY A 97 -2.02 0.74 6.44
N LEU A 98 -0.89 1.30 6.02
CA LEU A 98 0.36 0.53 5.89
C LEU A 98 0.88 0.06 7.26
N MET A 99 0.77 0.88 8.31
CA MET A 99 1.14 0.45 9.68
C MET A 99 0.24 -0.67 10.18
N ASN A 100 -1.07 -0.61 9.86
CA ASN A 100 -2.01 -1.68 10.18
C ASN A 100 -1.66 -2.99 9.45
N HIS A 101 -1.29 -2.93 8.18
CA HIS A 101 -0.76 -4.09 7.45
C HIS A 101 0.45 -4.71 8.18
N GLN A 102 1.41 -3.89 8.60
CA GLN A 102 2.58 -4.37 9.33
C GLN A 102 2.20 -5.03 10.68
N LYS A 103 1.20 -4.48 11.37
CA LYS A 103 0.66 -5.08 12.61
C LYS A 103 0.04 -6.45 12.32
N ILE A 104 -0.85 -6.54 11.30
CA ILE A 104 -1.49 -7.81 10.91
C ILE A 104 -0.43 -8.85 10.51
N TYR A 105 0.60 -8.44 9.75
CA TYR A 105 1.73 -9.32 9.43
C TYR A 105 2.39 -9.88 10.70
N ASN A 106 2.72 -9.02 11.65
CA ASN A 106 3.37 -9.44 12.91
C ASN A 106 2.48 -10.36 13.76
N GLU A 107 1.15 -10.20 13.68
CA GLU A 107 0.19 -11.00 14.45
C GLU A 107 -0.15 -12.34 13.79
N THR A 108 0.05 -12.48 12.49
CA THR A 108 -0.44 -13.64 11.73
C THR A 108 0.66 -14.49 11.08
N SER A 109 1.82 -13.91 10.76
CA SER A 109 2.87 -14.60 9.98
C SER A 109 3.41 -15.89 10.60
N TRP A 110 3.35 -16.02 11.92
CA TRP A 110 3.81 -17.18 12.67
C TRP A 110 2.72 -18.24 12.89
N LYS A 111 1.46 -17.93 12.63
CA LYS A 111 0.36 -18.89 12.78
C LYS A 111 0.51 -20.01 11.77
N ALA A 112 0.22 -21.24 12.19
CA ALA A 112 0.38 -22.45 11.36
C ALA A 112 -0.39 -22.38 10.04
N GLU A 113 -1.53 -21.69 10.02
CA GLU A 113 -2.37 -21.50 8.83
C GLU A 113 -1.74 -20.58 7.78
N TYR A 114 -0.94 -19.58 8.20
CA TYR A 114 -0.34 -18.58 7.30
C TYR A 114 1.18 -18.73 7.11
N SER A 115 1.88 -19.38 8.03
CA SER A 115 3.33 -19.55 7.96
C SER A 115 3.81 -20.15 6.63
N PRO A 116 3.11 -21.09 5.96
CA PRO A 116 3.48 -21.55 4.63
C PRO A 116 3.40 -20.46 3.55
N THR A 117 2.47 -19.51 3.68
CA THR A 117 2.34 -18.35 2.76
C THR A 117 3.59 -17.49 2.79
N PHE A 118 4.06 -17.14 4.00
CA PHE A 118 5.24 -16.30 4.18
C PHE A 118 6.53 -17.01 3.78
N SER A 119 6.64 -18.30 4.10
CA SER A 119 7.76 -19.15 3.67
C SER A 119 7.83 -19.24 2.13
N ASP A 120 6.69 -19.45 1.47
CA ASP A 120 6.61 -19.52 0.02
C ASP A 120 6.93 -18.16 -0.61
N PHE A 121 6.34 -17.07 -0.11
CA PHE A 121 6.64 -15.74 -0.63
C PHE A 121 8.12 -15.38 -0.45
N GLY A 122 8.67 -15.64 0.72
CA GLY A 122 10.08 -15.37 1.02
C GLY A 122 11.06 -16.18 0.17
N SER A 123 10.76 -17.45 -0.12
CA SER A 123 11.66 -18.34 -0.86
C SER A 123 11.44 -18.35 -2.36
N LYS A 124 10.23 -18.09 -2.84
CA LYS A 124 9.84 -18.24 -4.27
C LYS A 124 9.59 -16.91 -4.98
N VAL A 125 9.32 -15.82 -4.27
CA VAL A 125 9.05 -14.50 -4.85
C VAL A 125 10.17 -13.51 -4.56
N MET A 126 10.54 -13.37 -3.28
CA MET A 126 11.52 -12.37 -2.86
C MET A 126 12.91 -12.47 -3.51
N PRO A 127 13.43 -13.66 -3.89
CA PRO A 127 14.71 -13.75 -4.61
C PRO A 127 14.75 -13.02 -5.94
N TYR A 128 13.58 -12.76 -6.55
CA TYR A 128 13.46 -12.11 -7.84
C TYR A 128 13.19 -10.60 -7.76
N LEU A 129 13.17 -10.05 -6.54
CA LEU A 129 12.91 -8.62 -6.34
C LEU A 129 13.98 -7.76 -7.03
N VAL A 130 13.55 -6.86 -7.88
CA VAL A 130 14.39 -5.82 -8.47
C VAL A 130 14.76 -4.81 -7.38
N SER A 131 16.04 -4.49 -7.24
CA SER A 131 16.55 -3.63 -6.17
C SER A 131 15.81 -2.28 -6.07
N GLY A 132 15.51 -1.84 -4.85
CA GLY A 132 14.99 -0.51 -4.55
C GLY A 132 13.48 -0.32 -4.73
N SER A 133 12.70 -1.39 -4.96
CA SER A 133 11.28 -1.28 -5.34
C SER A 133 10.26 -1.61 -4.22
N LYS A 134 10.64 -1.54 -2.94
CA LYS A 134 9.75 -2.01 -1.86
C LYS A 134 8.68 -1.01 -1.44
N GLN A 135 9.01 0.25 -1.22
CA GLN A 135 8.06 1.27 -0.77
C GLN A 135 8.07 2.46 -1.72
N ARG A 136 6.90 2.99 -2.03
CA ARG A 136 6.71 4.11 -2.95
C ARG A 136 5.61 5.03 -2.45
N HIS A 137 5.73 6.30 -2.81
CA HIS A 137 4.66 7.28 -2.62
C HIS A 137 3.95 7.52 -3.96
N THR A 138 2.64 7.67 -3.92
CA THR A 138 1.88 8.04 -5.11
C THR A 138 2.21 9.49 -5.47
N VAL A 139 2.72 9.70 -6.69
CA VAL A 139 3.00 11.05 -7.21
C VAL A 139 1.74 11.62 -7.87
N HIS A 140 1.03 10.79 -8.63
CA HIS A 140 -0.23 11.14 -9.29
C HIS A 140 -1.22 9.99 -9.17
N HIS A 141 -2.47 10.31 -8.88
CA HIS A 141 -3.58 9.37 -8.88
C HIS A 141 -4.74 9.98 -9.64
N LEU A 142 -5.12 9.34 -10.73
CA LEU A 142 -6.27 9.73 -11.55
C LEU A 142 -7.40 8.75 -11.28
N VAL A 143 -8.48 9.24 -10.70
CA VAL A 143 -9.74 8.51 -10.60
C VAL A 143 -10.67 9.13 -11.62
N PRO A 144 -11.26 8.37 -12.55
CA PRO A 144 -12.33 8.88 -13.39
C PRO A 144 -13.44 9.44 -12.50
N SER A 145 -13.90 10.65 -12.78
CA SER A 145 -15.09 11.20 -12.12
C SER A 145 -16.23 10.21 -12.35
N GLN A 146 -16.83 9.72 -11.29
CA GLN A 146 -18.09 9.01 -11.40
C GLN A 146 -19.16 10.10 -11.57
N ASP A 147 -19.46 10.42 -12.83
CA ASP A 147 -20.62 11.25 -13.14
C ASP A 147 -21.87 10.46 -12.73
N HIS A 148 -22.51 10.91 -11.65
CA HIS A 148 -23.79 10.43 -11.17
C HIS A 148 -24.92 11.21 -11.85
#